data_b2ff308d60a6d5b6bc3a341862c3e10f
#
_entry.id   b2ff308d60a6d5b6bc3a341862c3e10f
#
_cell.length_a   1.000
_cell.length_b   1.000
_cell.length_c   1.000
_cell.angle_alpha   90.00
_cell.angle_beta   90.00
_cell.angle_gamma   90.00
#
_symmetry.space_group_name_H-M   'P 1'
#
loop_
_entity.id
_entity.type
_entity.pdbx_description
1 polymer ?
#
loop_
_entity_poly.entity_id
_entity_poly.type
_entity_poly.pdbx_seq_one_letter_code
_entity_poly.pdbx_strand_id
1 'polypeptide(L)'
;KTNFWAGEDGRPWKHSVASLGLDVLCVSQFTLYGELKRKKGRGNLDWRHAMGPEPAKAFYEAFLSDLRGELPEGSKLADGRFGAMMDVSLINDGPVTLSLDSRDGNGLAPVVPPPSDDATV
;
A
#
# COMPACT_ATOMS: atom_id res chain seq x y z
N LYS A 1 -1.08 -9.59 -9.16
CA LYS A 1 -1.31 -11.07 -9.35
C LYS A 1 -0.75 -11.90 -8.18
N THR A 2 -0.60 -11.33 -7.00
CA THR A 2 -0.16 -12.06 -5.80
C THR A 2 -1.29 -12.93 -5.28
N ASN A 3 -0.99 -14.18 -4.94
CA ASN A 3 -1.98 -15.14 -4.48
C ASN A 3 -2.20 -15.02 -2.98
N PHE A 4 -3.43 -14.74 -2.57
CA PHE A 4 -3.83 -14.57 -1.16
C PHE A 4 -4.87 -15.59 -0.70
N TRP A 5 -5.61 -16.20 -1.60
CA TRP A 5 -6.72 -17.09 -1.29
C TRP A 5 -6.37 -18.55 -1.50
N ALA A 6 -7.05 -19.42 -0.77
CA ALA A 6 -6.91 -20.85 -0.90
C ALA A 6 -7.52 -21.36 -2.21
N GLY A 7 -7.01 -22.49 -2.71
CA GLY A 7 -7.59 -23.22 -3.80
C GLY A 7 -8.80 -24.06 -3.36
N GLU A 8 -9.48 -24.67 -4.33
CA GLU A 8 -10.63 -25.57 -4.09
C GLU A 8 -10.23 -26.80 -3.24
N ASP A 9 -8.98 -27.18 -3.28
CA ASP A 9 -8.38 -28.25 -2.47
C ASP A 9 -8.03 -27.82 -1.03
N GLY A 10 -8.37 -26.59 -0.64
CA GLY A 10 -8.09 -25.99 0.66
C GLY A 10 -6.62 -25.58 0.87
N ARG A 11 -5.74 -25.75 -0.11
CA ARG A 11 -4.34 -25.31 -0.01
C ARG A 11 -4.27 -23.78 -0.08
N PRO A 12 -3.50 -23.14 0.81
CA PRO A 12 -3.38 -21.68 0.83
C PRO A 12 -2.61 -21.14 -0.40
N TRP A 13 -2.78 -19.85 -0.66
CA TRP A 13 -1.97 -19.07 -1.61
C TRP A 13 -2.07 -19.54 -3.07
N LYS A 14 -3.26 -19.89 -3.53
CA LYS A 14 -3.50 -20.39 -4.91
C LYS A 14 -4.14 -19.34 -5.82
N HIS A 15 -4.92 -18.44 -5.27
CA HIS A 15 -5.69 -17.47 -6.03
C HIS A 15 -5.33 -16.03 -5.70
N SER A 16 -5.39 -15.17 -6.72
CA SER A 16 -5.22 -13.73 -6.63
C SER A 16 -6.56 -13.02 -6.78
N VAL A 17 -6.59 -11.72 -6.48
CA VAL A 17 -7.73 -10.83 -6.78
C VAL A 17 -8.19 -11.01 -8.23
N ALA A 18 -7.24 -10.97 -9.17
CA ALA A 18 -7.56 -11.08 -10.59
C ALA A 18 -8.09 -12.44 -10.98
N SER A 19 -7.52 -13.56 -10.45
CA SER A 19 -7.98 -14.91 -10.80
C SER A 19 -9.37 -15.23 -10.26
N LEU A 20 -9.78 -14.58 -9.17
CA LEU A 20 -11.12 -14.74 -8.59
C LEU A 20 -12.12 -13.67 -9.02
N GLY A 21 -11.70 -12.69 -9.80
CA GLY A 21 -12.59 -11.59 -10.23
C GLY A 21 -13.10 -10.74 -9.07
N LEU A 22 -12.27 -10.54 -8.03
CA LEU A 22 -12.67 -9.78 -6.86
C LEU A 22 -12.51 -8.28 -7.06
N ASP A 23 -13.21 -7.52 -6.26
CA ASP A 23 -13.14 -6.06 -6.25
C ASP A 23 -11.91 -5.56 -5.49
N VAL A 24 -11.48 -4.33 -5.80
CA VAL A 24 -10.35 -3.66 -5.14
C VAL A 24 -10.77 -2.28 -4.67
N LEU A 25 -10.41 -1.94 -3.44
CA LEU A 25 -10.48 -0.58 -2.91
C LEU A 25 -9.06 -0.05 -2.74
N CYS A 26 -8.75 1.06 -3.41
CA CYS A 26 -7.49 1.79 -3.24
C CYS A 26 -7.69 3.05 -2.42
N VAL A 27 -6.76 3.31 -1.51
CA VAL A 27 -6.73 4.55 -0.72
C VAL A 27 -5.29 5.05 -0.67
N SER A 28 -5.05 6.30 -1.08
CA SER A 28 -3.74 6.91 -0.96
C SER A 28 -3.43 7.21 0.50
N GLN A 29 -2.18 6.94 0.94
CA GLN A 29 -1.79 7.13 2.34
C GLN A 29 -0.31 7.55 2.43
N PHE A 30 -0.04 8.84 2.56
CA PHE A 30 1.34 9.36 2.67
C PHE A 30 2.04 8.92 3.96
N THR A 31 1.28 8.60 5.00
CA THR A 31 1.82 8.20 6.31
C THR A 31 2.51 6.84 6.30
N LEU A 32 2.40 6.05 5.22
CA LEU A 32 3.19 4.83 5.03
C LEU A 32 4.70 5.09 5.02
N TYR A 33 5.12 6.30 4.60
CA TYR A 33 6.50 6.77 4.65
C TYR A 33 6.82 7.63 5.89
N GLY A 34 5.96 7.58 6.91
CA GLY A 34 6.19 8.29 8.15
C GLY A 34 7.30 7.65 8.99
N GLU A 35 8.19 8.48 9.51
CA GLU A 35 9.22 8.09 10.46
C GLU A 35 8.95 8.68 11.84
N LEU A 36 9.24 7.90 12.88
CA LEU A 36 9.21 8.38 14.25
C LEU A 36 10.61 8.80 14.66
N LYS A 37 10.86 10.11 14.71
CA LYS A 37 12.10 10.68 15.23
C LYS A 37 11.98 11.01 16.72
N ARG A 38 12.89 10.48 17.51
CA ARG A 38 12.99 10.81 18.94
C ARG A 38 13.96 11.97 19.14
N LYS A 39 13.47 13.09 19.64
CA LYS A 39 14.29 14.22 20.04
C LYS A 39 13.93 14.63 21.49
N LYS A 40 14.93 14.63 22.38
CA LYS A 40 14.78 14.99 23.80
C LYS A 40 13.64 14.22 24.49
N GLY A 41 13.54 12.92 24.27
CA GLY A 41 12.51 12.05 24.87
C GLY A 41 11.11 12.17 24.29
N ARG A 42 10.89 13.02 23.27
CA ARG A 42 9.60 13.17 22.59
C ARG A 42 9.66 12.54 21.20
N GLY A 43 8.63 11.82 20.82
CA GLY A 43 8.45 11.32 19.46
C GLY A 43 7.87 12.41 18.56
N ASN A 44 8.54 12.71 17.44
CA ASN A 44 8.01 13.58 16.39
C ASN A 44 7.82 12.76 15.13
N LEU A 45 6.73 12.98 14.43
CA LEU A 45 6.50 12.38 13.12
C LEU A 45 7.23 13.18 12.04
N ASP A 46 7.87 12.48 11.13
CA ASP A 46 8.60 13.06 10.00
C ASP A 46 8.08 12.43 8.70
N TRP A 47 7.72 13.25 7.76
CA TRP A 47 7.10 12.89 6.48
C TRP A 47 8.00 13.17 5.28
N ARG A 48 9.29 13.48 5.50
CA ARG A 48 10.21 13.93 4.44
C ARG A 48 10.38 12.96 3.28
N HIS A 49 10.16 11.67 3.52
CA HIS A 49 10.27 10.63 2.50
C HIS A 49 8.95 10.41 1.74
N ALA A 50 7.85 10.97 2.20
CA ALA A 50 6.60 10.91 1.46
C ALA A 50 6.65 11.85 0.25
N MET A 51 6.08 11.39 -0.87
CA MET A 51 5.95 12.22 -2.06
C MET A 51 5.06 13.44 -1.78
N GLY A 52 5.46 14.62 -2.27
CA GLY A 52 4.66 15.84 -2.12
C GLY A 52 3.28 15.72 -2.79
N PRO A 53 2.29 16.50 -2.33
CA PRO A 53 0.88 16.32 -2.75
C PRO A 53 0.64 16.37 -4.27
N GLU A 54 1.23 17.34 -4.95
CA GLU A 54 1.05 17.53 -6.39
C GLU A 54 1.52 16.33 -7.22
N PRO A 55 2.81 15.91 -7.14
CA PRO A 55 3.27 14.73 -7.86
C PRO A 55 2.62 13.44 -7.37
N ALA A 56 2.26 13.35 -6.08
CA ALA A 56 1.61 12.17 -5.53
C ALA A 56 0.22 11.95 -6.13
N LYS A 57 -0.53 13.04 -6.38
CA LYS A 57 -1.85 12.95 -6.99
C LYS A 57 -1.76 12.37 -8.40
N ALA A 58 -0.88 12.92 -9.23
CA ALA A 58 -0.69 12.46 -10.60
C ALA A 58 -0.21 11.00 -10.65
N PHE A 59 0.72 10.63 -9.75
CA PHE A 59 1.20 9.26 -9.63
C PHE A 59 0.08 8.29 -9.21
N TYR A 60 -0.75 8.68 -8.25
CA TYR A 60 -1.87 7.87 -7.78
C TYR A 60 -2.93 7.65 -8.87
N GLU A 61 -3.26 8.69 -9.63
CA GLU A 61 -4.19 8.60 -10.75
C GLU A 61 -3.67 7.66 -11.85
N ALA A 62 -2.37 7.74 -12.18
CA ALA A 62 -1.73 6.82 -13.11
C ALA A 62 -1.76 5.38 -12.58
N PHE A 63 -1.44 5.17 -11.32
CA PHE A 63 -1.51 3.86 -10.68
C PHE A 63 -2.93 3.26 -10.73
N LEU A 64 -3.97 4.04 -10.46
CA LEU A 64 -5.36 3.57 -10.59
C LEU A 64 -5.70 3.17 -12.02
N SER A 65 -5.22 3.92 -13.01
CA SER A 65 -5.41 3.60 -14.42
C SER A 65 -4.76 2.26 -14.79
N ASP A 66 -3.52 2.06 -14.39
CA ASP A 66 -2.78 0.81 -14.63
C ASP A 66 -3.45 -0.37 -13.93
N LEU A 67 -3.86 -0.19 -12.67
CA LEU A 67 -4.53 -1.23 -11.90
C LEU A 67 -5.87 -1.63 -12.53
N ARG A 68 -6.61 -0.67 -13.06
CA ARG A 68 -7.88 -0.95 -13.76
C ARG A 68 -7.65 -1.83 -15.00
N GLY A 69 -6.54 -1.62 -15.71
CA GLY A 69 -6.14 -2.46 -16.84
C GLY A 69 -5.74 -3.89 -16.46
N GLU A 70 -5.35 -4.12 -15.21
CA GLU A 70 -4.94 -5.44 -14.71
C GLU A 70 -6.09 -6.27 -14.12
N LEU A 71 -7.24 -5.63 -13.84
CA LEU A 71 -8.41 -6.32 -13.30
C LEU A 71 -9.25 -6.94 -14.42
N PRO A 72 -9.82 -8.12 -14.20
CA PRO A 72 -10.70 -8.76 -15.16
C PRO A 72 -12.01 -7.98 -15.34
N GLU A 73 -12.67 -8.22 -16.45
CA GLU A 73 -14.00 -7.67 -16.71
C GLU A 73 -14.97 -8.08 -15.60
N GLY A 74 -15.77 -7.11 -15.13
CA GLY A 74 -16.72 -7.28 -14.03
C GLY A 74 -16.17 -6.94 -12.65
N SER A 75 -14.85 -6.93 -12.44
CA SER A 75 -14.25 -6.45 -11.18
C SER A 75 -14.37 -4.93 -11.06
N LYS A 76 -14.68 -4.47 -9.86
CA LYS A 76 -14.76 -3.03 -9.55
C LYS A 76 -13.46 -2.56 -8.92
N LEU A 77 -12.96 -1.44 -9.40
CA LEU A 77 -11.93 -0.66 -8.74
C LEU A 77 -12.59 0.59 -8.16
N ALA A 78 -12.64 0.65 -6.84
CA ALA A 78 -13.05 1.84 -6.11
C ALA A 78 -11.84 2.52 -5.48
N ASP A 79 -11.93 3.83 -5.28
CA ASP A 79 -10.90 4.61 -4.62
C ASP A 79 -11.48 5.58 -3.59
N GLY A 80 -10.62 6.05 -2.69
CA GLY A 80 -10.94 7.15 -1.80
C GLY A 80 -10.82 8.50 -2.51
N ARG A 81 -11.12 9.59 -1.80
CA ARG A 81 -10.89 10.94 -2.28
C ARG A 81 -9.48 11.38 -1.89
N PHE A 82 -8.59 11.55 -2.87
CA PHE A 82 -7.20 11.96 -2.64
C PHE A 82 -7.11 13.26 -1.84
N GLY A 83 -6.30 13.24 -0.75
CA GLY A 83 -6.06 14.40 0.09
C GLY A 83 -7.23 14.81 1.02
N ALA A 84 -8.35 14.11 1.01
CA ALA A 84 -9.48 14.41 1.87
C ALA A 84 -9.39 13.70 3.23
N MET A 85 -9.99 14.30 4.24
CA MET A 85 -10.30 13.61 5.50
C MET A 85 -11.47 12.66 5.24
N MET A 86 -11.29 11.39 5.60
CA MET A 86 -12.31 10.36 5.38
C MET A 86 -12.44 9.48 6.60
N ASP A 87 -13.67 9.14 6.95
CA ASP A 87 -13.96 8.04 7.84
C ASP A 87 -14.05 6.75 7.00
N VAL A 88 -13.32 5.72 7.40
CA VAL A 88 -13.31 4.43 6.72
C VAL A 88 -13.92 3.37 7.63
N SER A 89 -14.99 2.74 7.17
CA SER A 89 -15.63 1.63 7.88
C SER A 89 -15.50 0.35 7.06
N LEU A 90 -14.92 -0.68 7.64
CA LEU A 90 -14.76 -1.99 7.01
C LEU A 90 -14.75 -3.11 8.06
N ILE A 91 -15.04 -4.32 7.63
CA ILE A 91 -14.89 -5.53 8.44
C ILE A 91 -13.82 -6.39 7.79
N ASN A 92 -12.76 -6.69 8.54
CA ASN A 92 -11.73 -7.63 8.11
C ASN A 92 -12.20 -9.06 8.32
N ASP A 93 -12.00 -9.89 7.32
CA ASP A 93 -12.22 -11.32 7.38
C ASP A 93 -10.88 -12.05 7.39
N GLY A 94 -10.32 -12.25 8.59
CA GLY A 94 -9.02 -12.89 8.78
C GLY A 94 -7.87 -12.23 8.00
N PRO A 95 -7.65 -10.90 8.13
CA PRO A 95 -6.87 -10.12 7.18
C PRO A 95 -5.45 -10.64 6.98
N VAL A 96 -4.99 -10.61 5.73
CA VAL A 96 -3.59 -10.79 5.34
C VAL A 96 -3.07 -9.43 4.89
N THR A 97 -1.98 -8.97 5.48
CA THR A 97 -1.36 -7.69 5.16
C THR A 97 0.06 -7.89 4.64
N LEU A 98 0.37 -7.30 3.51
CA LEU A 98 1.71 -7.24 2.93
C LEU A 98 2.13 -5.80 2.70
N SER A 99 3.38 -5.49 2.98
CA SER A 99 4.01 -4.24 2.56
C SER A 99 4.83 -4.50 1.31
N LEU A 100 4.59 -3.72 0.26
CA LEU A 100 5.31 -3.77 -1.00
C LEU A 100 5.98 -2.43 -1.25
N ASP A 101 7.26 -2.46 -1.66
CA ASP A 101 7.99 -1.27 -2.09
C ASP A 101 8.54 -1.50 -3.49
N SER A 102 8.18 -0.65 -4.43
CA SER A 102 8.62 -0.77 -5.84
C SER A 102 10.14 -0.62 -6.02
N ARG A 103 10.83 -0.04 -5.03
CA ARG A 103 12.30 0.14 -5.05
C ARG A 103 13.06 -1.15 -4.76
N ASP A 104 12.44 -2.11 -4.11
CA ASP A 104 13.10 -3.33 -3.64
C ASP A 104 13.25 -4.42 -4.71
N GLY A 105 12.85 -4.15 -5.93
CA GLY A 105 12.99 -5.04 -7.08
C GLY A 105 12.17 -6.34 -7.02
N ASN A 106 11.89 -6.83 -5.82
CA ASN A 106 11.11 -8.05 -5.57
C ASN A 106 9.72 -7.77 -5.00
N GLY A 107 9.41 -6.53 -4.68
CA GLY A 107 8.10 -6.11 -4.14
C GLY A 107 7.71 -6.72 -2.78
N LEU A 108 8.61 -7.44 -2.11
CA LEU A 108 8.32 -8.20 -0.90
C LEU A 108 9.34 -7.98 0.24
N ALA A 109 10.32 -7.11 0.08
CA ALA A 109 11.27 -6.84 1.15
C ALA A 109 10.61 -6.03 2.27
N PRO A 110 10.89 -6.33 3.56
CA PRO A 110 10.49 -5.46 4.64
C PRO A 110 11.11 -4.07 4.41
N VAL A 111 10.31 -3.02 4.55
CA VAL A 111 10.79 -1.64 4.45
C VAL A 111 11.69 -1.39 5.67
N VAL A 112 12.96 -1.68 5.54
CA VAL A 112 13.98 -1.18 6.46
C VAL A 112 14.41 0.16 5.89
N PRO A 113 14.13 1.29 6.54
CA PRO A 113 14.63 2.57 6.06
C PRO A 113 16.15 2.50 5.99
N PRO A 114 16.78 3.12 4.97
CA PRO A 114 18.23 3.18 4.91
C PRO A 114 18.76 3.79 6.22
N PRO A 115 19.91 3.32 6.72
CA PRO A 115 20.53 3.93 7.88
C PRO A 115 20.67 5.43 7.61
N SER A 116 20.14 6.25 8.53
CA SER A 116 20.32 7.70 8.43
C SER A 116 21.85 7.97 8.47
N ASP A 117 22.36 8.75 7.52
CA ASP A 117 23.77 9.18 7.47
C ASP A 117 24.22 10.02 8.69
N ASP A 118 23.38 10.10 9.72
CA ASP A 118 23.61 10.86 10.95
C ASP A 118 23.93 9.97 12.16
N ALA A 119 24.52 8.79 11.96
CA ALA A 119 25.15 8.04 13.03
C ALA A 119 26.63 8.48 13.19
N THR A 120 26.86 9.76 13.42
CA THR A 120 28.11 10.17 14.05
C THR A 120 27.84 10.34 15.54
N VAL A 121 28.54 9.54 16.30
CA VAL A 121 28.63 9.41 17.76
C VAL A 121 28.84 10.76 18.44
#